data_4dc4897cd2665caef259834cf73c0e8f
#
_entry.id   4dc4897cd2665caef259834cf73c0e8f
#
_cell.length_a   1.000
_cell.length_b   1.000
_cell.length_c   1.000
_cell.angle_alpha   90.00
_cell.angle_beta   90.00
_cell.angle_gamma   90.00
#
_symmetry.space_group_name_H-M   'P 1'
#
loop_
_entity.id
_entity.type
_entity.pdbx_description
1 polymer ?
#
loop_
_entity_poly.entity_id
_entity_poly.type
_entity_poly.pdbx_seq_one_letter_code
_entity_poly.pdbx_strand_id
1 'polypeptide(L)'
;MENKFFVDSEYLTPAALEKKHRLETDPSYRKNHMEYLPDMEIIKSDVMQKVISEMNSFDYSKYTARDVLAALEHEKCSISDFKALLSPAAEPFLEQMAEKASMLTSRHFGNTVYIFTPLYIANYCENYCVYCGFNCYNHINRMKLDYEQIEKEMKVIADSGMEEILILTGESRTKSDVKYIGEACRLARKYFRMIGLEIYPVNTDEY
;
A
#
# COMPACT_ATOMS: atom_id res chain seq x y z
N MET A 1 9.69 -24.76 3.42
CA MET A 1 9.32 -23.99 4.64
C MET A 1 7.89 -24.35 4.98
N GLU A 2 7.65 -25.00 6.11
CA GLU A 2 6.30 -25.24 6.60
C GLU A 2 5.66 -23.90 6.93
N ASN A 3 4.67 -23.50 6.13
CA ASN A 3 3.82 -22.37 6.45
C ASN A 3 2.91 -22.78 7.62
N LYS A 4 3.38 -22.58 8.82
CA LYS A 4 2.55 -22.77 10.01
C LYS A 4 1.65 -21.56 10.14
N PHE A 5 0.39 -21.76 9.91
CA PHE A 5 -0.65 -20.80 10.22
C PHE A 5 -0.75 -20.63 11.73
N PHE A 6 -0.38 -19.48 12.24
CA PHE A 6 -0.48 -19.14 13.64
C PHE A 6 -1.46 -18.01 13.85
N VAL A 7 -2.70 -18.23 13.53
CA VAL A 7 -3.70 -17.23 13.76
C VAL A 7 -4.65 -17.74 14.81
N ASP A 8 -4.79 -16.96 15.85
CA ASP A 8 -5.94 -17.08 16.72
C ASP A 8 -7.20 -16.93 15.87
N SER A 9 -7.92 -18.06 15.67
CA SER A 9 -9.06 -18.12 14.75
C SER A 9 -10.30 -17.42 15.31
N GLU A 10 -10.28 -16.97 16.56
CA GLU A 10 -11.45 -16.40 17.24
C GLU A 10 -11.98 -15.12 16.59
N TYR A 11 -11.13 -14.38 15.89
CA TYR A 11 -11.53 -13.15 15.23
C TYR A 11 -11.81 -13.28 13.73
N LEU A 12 -11.60 -14.46 13.15
CA LEU A 12 -11.82 -14.66 11.72
C LEU A 12 -13.31 -14.91 11.43
N THR A 13 -13.80 -14.32 10.35
CA THR A 13 -15.13 -14.65 9.85
C THR A 13 -15.18 -16.09 9.33
N PRO A 14 -16.35 -16.74 9.28
CA PRO A 14 -16.48 -18.07 8.69
C PRO A 14 -15.92 -18.16 7.26
N ALA A 15 -16.13 -17.13 6.45
CA ALA A 15 -15.58 -17.05 5.09
C ALA A 15 -14.04 -17.00 5.09
N ALA A 16 -13.44 -16.23 6.00
CA ALA A 16 -12.00 -16.15 6.15
C ALA A 16 -11.41 -17.48 6.64
N LEU A 17 -12.09 -18.17 7.57
CA LEU A 17 -11.70 -19.51 8.03
C LEU A 17 -11.78 -20.56 6.91
N GLU A 18 -12.83 -20.55 6.10
CA GLU A 18 -12.96 -21.42 4.94
C GLU A 18 -11.86 -21.16 3.91
N LYS A 19 -11.61 -19.89 3.58
CA LYS A 19 -10.52 -19.47 2.68
C LYS A 19 -9.16 -19.93 3.20
N LYS A 20 -8.92 -19.75 4.50
CA LYS A 20 -7.71 -20.23 5.18
C LYS A 20 -7.56 -21.75 5.01
N HIS A 21 -8.59 -22.51 5.33
CA HIS A 21 -8.60 -23.98 5.22
C HIS A 21 -8.29 -24.44 3.78
N ARG A 22 -8.91 -23.81 2.78
CA ARG A 22 -8.64 -24.12 1.36
C ARG A 22 -7.19 -23.82 0.96
N LEU A 23 -6.63 -22.69 1.41
CA LEU A 23 -5.23 -22.35 1.15
C LEU A 23 -4.24 -23.32 1.78
N GLU A 24 -4.59 -23.94 2.92
CA GLU A 24 -3.76 -24.95 3.61
C GLU A 24 -3.83 -26.30 2.92
N THR A 25 -5.03 -26.72 2.54
CA THR A 25 -5.32 -28.11 2.09
C THR A 25 -5.21 -28.30 0.59
N ASP A 26 -5.40 -27.25 -0.20
CA ASP A 26 -5.37 -27.29 -1.66
C ASP A 26 -4.34 -26.32 -2.25
N PRO A 27 -3.14 -26.82 -2.61
CA PRO A 27 -2.12 -25.99 -3.25
C PRO A 27 -2.60 -25.32 -4.55
N SER A 28 -3.57 -25.89 -5.24
CA SER A 28 -4.14 -25.32 -6.48
C SER A 28 -4.98 -24.09 -6.20
N TYR A 29 -5.48 -23.94 -4.98
CA TYR A 29 -6.22 -22.77 -4.54
C TYR A 29 -5.34 -21.54 -4.31
N ARG A 30 -4.04 -21.74 -4.15
CA ARG A 30 -3.03 -20.65 -4.16
C ARG A 30 -2.84 -20.14 -5.58
N LYS A 31 -3.92 -19.69 -6.19
CA LYS A 31 -3.93 -19.26 -7.59
C LYS A 31 -3.05 -18.04 -7.80
N ASN A 32 -2.53 -18.00 -9.00
CA ASN A 32 -2.01 -16.80 -9.61
C ASN A 32 -3.06 -15.69 -9.51
N HIS A 33 -2.82 -14.68 -8.67
CA HIS A 33 -3.72 -13.53 -8.50
C HIS A 33 -3.91 -12.72 -9.80
N MET A 34 -3.23 -13.11 -10.87
CA MET A 34 -3.31 -12.54 -12.19
C MET A 34 -4.37 -13.21 -13.07
N GLU A 35 -5.03 -14.25 -12.58
CA GLU A 35 -6.12 -14.93 -13.29
C GLU A 35 -7.47 -14.39 -12.83
N TYR A 36 -8.35 -14.16 -13.79
CA TYR A 36 -9.73 -13.80 -13.50
C TYR A 36 -10.43 -14.98 -12.82
N LEU A 37 -11.10 -14.67 -11.71
CA LEU A 37 -11.98 -15.64 -11.06
C LEU A 37 -13.29 -15.81 -11.84
N PRO A 38 -14.01 -16.93 -11.66
CA PRO A 38 -15.38 -17.06 -12.16
C PRO A 38 -16.21 -15.83 -11.75
N ASP A 39 -17.06 -15.37 -12.65
CA ASP A 39 -17.95 -14.20 -12.46
C ASP A 39 -17.27 -12.82 -12.37
N MET A 40 -15.95 -12.72 -12.51
CA MET A 40 -15.29 -11.44 -12.69
C MET A 40 -15.46 -10.90 -14.10
N GLU A 41 -15.66 -9.59 -14.23
CA GLU A 41 -15.61 -8.92 -15.53
C GLU A 41 -14.22 -9.05 -16.15
N ILE A 42 -14.15 -9.64 -17.33
CA ILE A 42 -12.89 -9.79 -18.06
C ILE A 42 -12.60 -8.51 -18.81
N ILE A 43 -11.63 -7.76 -18.33
CA ILE A 43 -11.10 -6.59 -19.02
C ILE A 43 -10.19 -7.09 -20.16
N LYS A 44 -10.63 -6.95 -21.39
CA LYS A 44 -9.82 -7.27 -22.58
C LYS A 44 -8.68 -6.26 -22.70
N SER A 45 -7.53 -6.58 -22.14
CA SER A 45 -6.34 -5.75 -22.16
C SER A 45 -5.11 -6.63 -22.40
N ASP A 46 -4.18 -6.15 -23.20
CA ASP A 46 -2.87 -6.78 -23.43
C ASP A 46 -1.76 -6.21 -22.54
N VAL A 47 -2.12 -5.36 -21.56
CA VAL A 47 -1.17 -4.68 -20.67
C VAL A 47 -0.31 -5.68 -19.92
N MET A 48 -0.91 -6.76 -19.41
CA MET A 48 -0.20 -7.79 -18.67
C MET A 48 0.88 -8.47 -19.54
N GLN A 49 0.51 -8.89 -20.75
CA GLN A 49 1.44 -9.54 -21.68
C GLN A 49 2.56 -8.59 -22.05
N LYS A 50 2.26 -7.32 -22.28
CA LYS A 50 3.26 -6.27 -22.53
C LYS A 50 4.21 -6.11 -21.35
N VAL A 51 3.69 -6.00 -20.12
CA VAL A 51 4.52 -5.86 -18.90
C VAL A 51 5.44 -7.07 -18.73
N ILE A 52 4.92 -8.29 -18.86
CA ILE A 52 5.70 -9.53 -18.72
C ILE A 52 6.77 -9.60 -19.83
N SER A 53 6.41 -9.28 -21.06
CA SER A 53 7.36 -9.27 -22.18
C SER A 53 8.49 -8.26 -21.95
N GLU A 54 8.15 -7.05 -21.52
CA GLU A 54 9.12 -6.02 -21.18
C GLU A 54 10.03 -6.42 -20.01
N MET A 55 9.47 -7.00 -18.96
CA MET A 55 10.26 -7.49 -17.81
C MET A 55 11.24 -8.57 -18.23
N ASN A 56 10.82 -9.54 -19.06
CA ASN A 56 11.66 -10.65 -19.49
C ASN A 56 12.75 -10.23 -20.50
N SER A 57 12.52 -9.15 -21.25
CA SER A 57 13.47 -8.61 -22.22
C SER A 57 14.34 -7.48 -21.69
N PHE A 58 14.10 -7.03 -20.45
CA PHE A 58 14.79 -5.89 -19.89
C PHE A 58 16.23 -6.23 -19.51
N ASP A 59 17.15 -5.47 -20.10
CA ASP A 59 18.58 -5.62 -19.85
C ASP A 59 19.17 -4.24 -19.51
N TYR A 60 19.53 -4.06 -18.26
CA TYR A 60 20.11 -2.82 -17.73
C TYR A 60 21.44 -2.46 -18.41
N SER A 61 22.21 -3.43 -18.90
CA SER A 61 23.52 -3.21 -19.48
C SER A 61 23.48 -2.55 -20.88
N LYS A 62 22.31 -2.49 -21.49
CA LYS A 62 22.14 -1.88 -22.83
C LYS A 62 22.14 -0.36 -22.81
N TYR A 63 21.89 0.24 -21.67
CA TYR A 63 21.83 1.70 -21.55
C TYR A 63 23.22 2.31 -21.36
N THR A 64 23.40 3.46 -21.97
CA THR A 64 24.65 4.22 -21.97
C THR A 64 24.45 5.60 -21.34
N ALA A 65 25.55 6.28 -21.03
CA ALA A 65 25.52 7.67 -20.58
C ALA A 65 24.75 8.60 -21.53
N ARG A 66 24.81 8.32 -22.85
CA ARG A 66 24.08 9.09 -23.86
C ARG A 66 22.56 8.95 -23.70
N ASP A 67 22.08 7.75 -23.39
CA ASP A 67 20.65 7.50 -23.18
C ASP A 67 20.15 8.21 -21.92
N VAL A 68 20.96 8.23 -20.86
CA VAL A 68 20.66 8.94 -19.62
C VAL A 68 20.60 10.45 -19.85
N LEU A 69 21.57 11.02 -20.56
CA LEU A 69 21.58 12.46 -20.87
C LEU A 69 20.39 12.84 -21.75
N ALA A 70 20.05 12.03 -22.76
CA ALA A 70 18.87 12.27 -23.58
C ALA A 70 17.57 12.23 -22.76
N ALA A 71 17.44 11.26 -21.83
CA ALA A 71 16.31 11.19 -20.91
C ALA A 71 16.21 12.43 -20.01
N LEU A 72 17.34 12.97 -19.57
CA LEU A 72 17.37 14.19 -18.76
C LEU A 72 16.98 15.45 -19.55
N GLU A 73 17.18 15.48 -20.86
CA GLU A 73 16.75 16.60 -21.72
C GLU A 73 15.25 16.59 -22.01
N HIS A 74 14.59 15.43 -22.01
CA HIS A 74 13.18 15.31 -22.33
C HIS A 74 12.30 15.97 -21.27
N GLU A 75 11.34 16.82 -21.66
CA GLU A 75 10.37 17.42 -20.75
C GLU A 75 9.44 16.37 -20.12
N LYS A 76 9.04 15.38 -20.94
CA LYS A 76 8.24 14.23 -20.50
C LYS A 76 9.02 12.95 -20.75
N CYS A 77 9.34 12.24 -19.70
CA CYS A 77 10.01 10.96 -19.80
C CYS A 77 9.08 9.88 -20.38
N SER A 78 9.58 9.17 -21.37
CA SER A 78 9.01 7.92 -21.86
C SER A 78 9.37 6.75 -20.93
N ILE A 79 8.77 5.59 -21.17
CA ILE A 79 9.18 4.34 -20.49
C ILE A 79 10.65 4.02 -20.78
N SER A 80 11.12 4.28 -21.99
CA SER A 80 12.52 4.06 -22.36
C SER A 80 13.47 4.98 -21.58
N ASP A 81 13.11 6.25 -21.45
CA ASP A 81 13.86 7.21 -20.63
C ASP A 81 13.91 6.78 -19.16
N PHE A 82 12.79 6.36 -18.61
CA PHE A 82 12.73 5.86 -17.25
C PHE A 82 13.63 4.64 -17.03
N LYS A 83 13.65 3.70 -18.01
CA LYS A 83 14.55 2.55 -17.97
C LYS A 83 16.03 2.97 -18.00
N ALA A 84 16.39 3.97 -18.81
CA ALA A 84 17.76 4.50 -18.88
C ALA A 84 18.15 5.12 -17.52
N LEU A 85 17.26 5.90 -16.92
CA LEU A 85 17.48 6.52 -15.60
C LEU A 85 17.58 5.52 -14.44
N LEU A 86 17.02 4.32 -14.57
CA LEU A 86 17.14 3.23 -13.61
C LEU A 86 18.35 2.31 -13.87
N SER A 87 19.06 2.51 -14.96
CA SER A 87 20.20 1.67 -15.32
C SER A 87 21.48 2.07 -14.56
N PRO A 88 22.47 1.17 -14.44
CA PRO A 88 23.78 1.52 -13.86
C PRO A 88 24.47 2.69 -14.56
N ALA A 89 24.17 2.95 -15.84
CA ALA A 89 24.71 4.09 -16.57
C ALA A 89 24.26 5.44 -16.00
N ALA A 90 23.21 5.48 -15.16
CA ALA A 90 22.71 6.69 -14.54
C ALA A 90 23.50 7.10 -13.28
N GLU A 91 24.29 6.21 -12.68
CA GLU A 91 25.00 6.49 -11.43
C GLU A 91 25.84 7.80 -11.46
N PRO A 92 26.62 8.11 -12.52
CA PRO A 92 27.37 9.36 -12.59
C PRO A 92 26.52 10.62 -12.72
N PHE A 93 25.22 10.47 -13.00
CA PHE A 93 24.26 11.56 -13.26
C PHE A 93 23.22 11.76 -12.15
N LEU A 94 23.40 11.13 -10.99
CA LEU A 94 22.43 11.20 -9.88
C LEU A 94 22.18 12.64 -9.42
N GLU A 95 23.21 13.49 -9.39
CA GLU A 95 23.04 14.90 -9.03
C GLU A 95 22.16 15.64 -10.03
N GLN A 96 22.41 15.47 -11.33
CA GLN A 96 21.60 16.08 -12.39
C GLN A 96 20.15 15.57 -12.37
N MET A 97 19.95 14.28 -12.06
CA MET A 97 18.61 13.71 -11.85
C MET A 97 17.91 14.36 -10.66
N ALA A 98 18.62 14.56 -9.55
CA ALA A 98 18.09 15.20 -8.35
C ALA A 98 17.74 16.67 -8.60
N GLU A 99 18.59 17.41 -9.29
CA GLU A 99 18.32 18.81 -9.69
C GLU A 99 17.07 18.92 -10.56
N LYS A 100 16.96 18.05 -11.58
CA LYS A 100 15.77 18.02 -12.44
C LYS A 100 14.52 17.64 -11.67
N ALA A 101 14.60 16.63 -10.80
CA ALA A 101 13.47 16.21 -9.95
C ALA A 101 13.03 17.35 -9.02
N SER A 102 13.98 18.06 -8.39
CA SER A 102 13.70 19.23 -7.54
C SER A 102 13.00 20.35 -8.32
N MET A 103 13.49 20.65 -9.51
CA MET A 103 12.88 21.67 -10.38
C MET A 103 11.44 21.29 -10.77
N LEU A 104 11.21 20.03 -11.16
CA LEU A 104 9.89 19.54 -11.53
C LEU A 104 8.95 19.52 -10.33
N THR A 105 9.43 19.09 -9.17
CA THR A 105 8.67 19.10 -7.91
C THR A 105 8.23 20.53 -7.56
N SER A 106 9.14 21.47 -7.59
CA SER A 106 8.83 22.88 -7.31
C SER A 106 7.85 23.47 -8.32
N ARG A 107 7.99 23.09 -9.59
CA ARG A 107 7.07 23.57 -10.67
C ARG A 107 5.64 23.03 -10.49
N HIS A 108 5.46 21.77 -10.06
CA HIS A 108 4.17 21.12 -10.00
C HIS A 108 3.49 21.19 -8.63
N PHE A 109 4.27 21.22 -7.56
CA PHE A 109 3.78 21.15 -6.18
C PHE A 109 4.15 22.39 -5.35
N GLY A 110 5.02 23.27 -5.85
CA GLY A 110 5.52 24.42 -5.11
C GLY A 110 6.42 23.99 -3.96
N ASN A 111 6.38 24.77 -2.87
CA ASN A 111 7.15 24.52 -1.66
C ASN A 111 6.29 23.93 -0.52
N THR A 112 5.10 23.46 -0.83
CA THR A 112 4.20 22.88 0.16
C THR A 112 4.60 21.44 0.45
N VAL A 113 4.76 21.13 1.72
CA VAL A 113 4.99 19.77 2.23
C VAL A 113 3.85 19.39 3.13
N TYR A 114 3.24 18.24 2.88
CA TYR A 114 2.25 17.64 3.77
C TYR A 114 2.96 16.77 4.79
N ILE A 115 2.74 17.08 6.07
CA ILE A 115 3.32 16.31 7.18
C ILE A 115 2.18 15.66 7.93
N PHE A 116 2.16 14.35 7.93
CA PHE A 116 1.17 13.55 8.65
C PHE A 116 1.85 12.43 9.43
N THR A 117 1.14 11.89 10.42
CA THR A 117 1.60 10.71 11.14
C THR A 117 0.56 9.59 11.05
N PRO A 118 1.01 8.33 10.92
CA PRO A 118 0.11 7.19 10.95
C PRO A 118 -0.34 6.86 12.38
N LEU A 119 -1.61 6.51 12.55
CA LEU A 119 -2.16 5.92 13.76
C LEU A 119 -2.82 4.58 13.43
N TYR A 120 -2.20 3.50 13.87
CA TYR A 120 -2.76 2.15 13.75
C TYR A 120 -3.75 1.90 14.87
N ILE A 121 -5.05 1.96 14.58
CA ILE A 121 -6.10 1.75 15.58
C ILE A 121 -6.44 0.28 15.83
N ALA A 122 -6.14 -0.59 14.86
CA ALA A 122 -6.27 -2.05 14.99
C ALA A 122 -5.34 -2.76 14.00
N ASN A 123 -4.75 -3.89 14.42
CA ASN A 123 -3.86 -4.70 13.56
C ASN A 123 -4.38 -6.13 13.31
N TYR A 124 -5.64 -6.41 13.64
CA TYR A 124 -6.30 -7.65 13.23
C TYR A 124 -6.50 -7.64 11.72
N CYS A 125 -6.11 -8.73 11.04
CA CYS A 125 -6.25 -8.85 9.60
C CYS A 125 -6.56 -10.29 9.18
N GLU A 126 -7.54 -10.48 8.32
CA GLU A 126 -7.97 -11.77 7.78
C GLU A 126 -7.21 -12.11 6.49
N ASN A 127 -6.41 -11.19 5.95
CA ASN A 127 -5.69 -11.35 4.71
C ASN A 127 -4.27 -11.92 4.90
N TYR A 128 -3.73 -12.42 3.79
CA TYR A 128 -2.43 -13.11 3.74
C TYR A 128 -1.44 -12.41 2.78
N CYS A 129 -1.49 -11.09 2.67
CA CYS A 129 -0.58 -10.32 1.84
C CYS A 129 0.87 -10.63 2.22
N VAL A 130 1.66 -11.15 1.27
CA VAL A 130 3.00 -11.70 1.52
C VAL A 130 4.02 -10.69 2.06
N TYR A 131 3.76 -9.41 1.86
CA TYR A 131 4.64 -8.30 2.29
C TYR A 131 4.17 -7.60 3.57
N CYS A 132 2.96 -7.91 4.07
CA CYS A 132 2.35 -7.14 5.14
C CYS A 132 2.62 -7.76 6.52
N GLY A 133 3.10 -6.96 7.47
CA GLY A 133 3.32 -7.40 8.85
C GLY A 133 2.04 -7.82 9.57
N PHE A 134 0.87 -7.31 9.15
CA PHE A 134 -0.44 -7.70 9.71
C PHE A 134 -1.02 -8.97 9.08
N ASN A 135 -0.32 -9.55 8.13
CA ASN A 135 -0.70 -10.82 7.50
C ASN A 135 -1.19 -11.82 8.55
N CYS A 136 -2.32 -12.49 8.25
CA CYS A 136 -2.96 -13.43 9.18
C CYS A 136 -2.09 -14.64 9.56
N TYR A 137 -0.99 -14.89 8.84
CA TYR A 137 -0.01 -15.94 9.16
C TYR A 137 1.08 -15.50 10.13
N ASN A 138 1.24 -14.19 10.33
CA ASN A 138 2.29 -13.68 11.19
C ASN A 138 1.91 -13.76 12.66
N HIS A 139 2.84 -14.26 13.47
CA HIS A 139 2.77 -14.24 14.92
C HIS A 139 3.13 -12.85 15.44
N ILE A 140 2.12 -12.04 15.63
CA ILE A 140 2.28 -10.71 16.22
C ILE A 140 1.24 -10.51 17.32
N ASN A 141 1.52 -9.64 18.25
CA ASN A 141 0.52 -9.22 19.22
C ASN A 141 -0.61 -8.47 18.49
N ARG A 142 -1.80 -9.03 18.54
CA ARG A 142 -2.99 -8.41 17.94
C ARG A 142 -3.62 -7.46 18.95
N MET A 143 -3.89 -6.25 18.50
CA MET A 143 -4.49 -5.18 19.31
C MET A 143 -5.57 -4.44 18.54
N LYS A 144 -6.53 -3.95 19.29
CA LYS A 144 -7.53 -2.98 18.87
C LYS A 144 -7.64 -1.96 19.97
N LEU A 145 -7.45 -0.69 19.67
CA LEU A 145 -7.63 0.40 20.62
C LEU A 145 -9.13 0.62 20.85
N ASP A 146 -9.51 0.89 22.08
CA ASP A 146 -10.82 1.46 22.38
C ASP A 146 -10.86 2.96 22.06
N TYR A 147 -12.04 3.57 22.07
CA TYR A 147 -12.19 4.97 21.68
C TYR A 147 -11.48 5.96 22.63
N GLU A 148 -11.36 5.62 23.90
CA GLU A 148 -10.63 6.44 24.88
C GLU A 148 -9.12 6.41 24.57
N GLN A 149 -8.59 5.23 24.27
CA GLN A 149 -7.20 5.05 23.85
C GLN A 149 -6.91 5.79 22.55
N ILE A 150 -7.80 5.65 21.54
CA ILE A 150 -7.69 6.37 20.27
C ILE A 150 -7.65 7.89 20.50
N GLU A 151 -8.58 8.43 21.30
CA GLU A 151 -8.64 9.86 21.56
C GLU A 151 -7.41 10.36 22.32
N LYS A 152 -6.90 9.57 23.26
CA LYS A 152 -5.67 9.88 23.98
C LYS A 152 -4.46 9.97 23.06
N GLU A 153 -4.28 8.99 22.17
CA GLU A 153 -3.18 9.02 21.17
C GLU A 153 -3.34 10.20 20.20
N MET A 154 -4.54 10.46 19.71
CA MET A 154 -4.83 11.60 18.83
C MET A 154 -4.49 12.93 19.48
N LYS A 155 -4.79 13.07 20.76
CA LYS A 155 -4.44 14.27 21.51
C LYS A 155 -2.93 14.48 21.61
N VAL A 156 -2.18 13.43 21.94
CA VAL A 156 -0.70 13.49 21.99
C VAL A 156 -0.12 13.89 20.62
N ILE A 157 -0.64 13.32 19.56
CA ILE A 157 -0.23 13.64 18.19
C ILE A 157 -0.53 15.11 17.88
N ALA A 158 -1.72 15.59 18.17
CA ALA A 158 -2.12 16.98 17.92
C ALA A 158 -1.30 17.97 18.77
N ASP A 159 -1.04 17.64 20.02
CA ASP A 159 -0.21 18.45 20.95
C ASP A 159 1.25 18.57 20.45
N SER A 160 1.72 17.66 19.59
CA SER A 160 3.03 17.76 18.91
C SER A 160 3.05 18.75 17.73
N GLY A 161 1.92 19.35 17.39
CA GLY A 161 1.78 20.30 16.27
C GLY A 161 1.40 19.67 14.94
N MET A 162 1.07 18.36 14.89
CA MET A 162 0.56 17.72 13.68
C MET A 162 -0.88 18.16 13.40
N GLU A 163 -1.11 18.62 12.16
CA GLU A 163 -2.45 19.01 11.69
C GLU A 163 -3.15 17.90 10.89
N GLU A 164 -2.41 16.86 10.53
CA GLU A 164 -2.88 15.78 9.67
C GLU A 164 -2.58 14.42 10.30
N ILE A 165 -3.52 13.49 10.15
CA ILE A 165 -3.40 12.12 10.63
C ILE A 165 -3.80 11.13 9.54
N LEU A 166 -3.10 9.98 9.48
CA LEU A 166 -3.46 8.84 8.66
C LEU A 166 -3.91 7.69 9.57
N ILE A 167 -5.20 7.35 9.52
CA ILE A 167 -5.76 6.26 10.32
C ILE A 167 -5.63 4.95 9.52
N LEU A 168 -5.04 3.93 10.16
CA LEU A 168 -4.78 2.64 9.54
C LEU A 168 -5.40 1.49 10.33
N THR A 169 -5.89 0.49 9.59
CA THR A 169 -6.31 -0.80 10.17
C THR A 169 -5.91 -1.97 9.27
N GLY A 170 -5.79 -3.16 9.85
CA GLY A 170 -5.92 -4.38 9.09
C GLY A 170 -7.39 -4.64 8.71
N GLU A 171 -7.62 -5.56 7.77
CA GLU A 171 -8.98 -5.97 7.39
C GLU A 171 -9.53 -6.98 8.39
N SER A 172 -10.48 -6.56 9.20
CA SER A 172 -11.26 -7.45 10.05
C SER A 172 -12.66 -6.89 10.23
N ARG A 173 -13.62 -7.51 9.57
CA ARG A 173 -15.03 -7.11 9.65
C ARG A 173 -15.62 -7.26 11.06
N THR A 174 -14.97 -8.02 11.92
CA THR A 174 -15.41 -8.25 13.32
C THR A 174 -14.70 -7.36 14.34
N LYS A 175 -13.45 -6.96 14.08
CA LYS A 175 -12.64 -6.17 15.03
C LYS A 175 -12.52 -4.70 14.65
N SER A 176 -12.44 -4.40 13.36
CA SER A 176 -12.33 -3.04 12.83
C SER A 176 -13.38 -2.81 11.74
N ASP A 177 -14.65 -2.94 12.11
CA ASP A 177 -15.76 -2.69 11.22
C ASP A 177 -15.87 -1.21 10.82
N VAL A 178 -16.68 -0.92 9.81
CA VAL A 178 -16.87 0.44 9.28
C VAL A 178 -17.37 1.41 10.36
N LYS A 179 -18.23 0.94 11.27
CA LYS A 179 -18.72 1.76 12.37
C LYS A 179 -17.60 2.18 13.32
N TYR A 180 -16.72 1.24 13.66
CA TYR A 180 -15.55 1.52 14.50
C TYR A 180 -14.61 2.53 13.84
N ILE A 181 -14.31 2.35 12.54
CA ILE A 181 -13.47 3.27 11.78
C ILE A 181 -14.13 4.66 11.68
N GLY A 182 -15.42 4.71 11.38
CA GLY A 182 -16.17 5.95 11.28
C GLY A 182 -16.18 6.73 12.62
N GLU A 183 -16.27 6.04 13.75
CA GLU A 183 -16.20 6.71 15.06
C GLU A 183 -14.79 7.25 15.34
N ALA A 184 -13.73 6.51 14.96
CA ALA A 184 -12.37 7.01 15.04
C ALA A 184 -12.17 8.28 14.18
N CYS A 185 -12.79 8.34 12.99
CA CYS A 185 -12.78 9.56 12.17
C CYS A 185 -13.49 10.74 12.84
N ARG A 186 -14.61 10.50 13.52
CA ARG A 186 -15.31 11.56 14.27
C ARG A 186 -14.47 12.09 15.43
N LEU A 187 -13.75 11.22 16.14
CA LEU A 187 -12.79 11.61 17.17
C LEU A 187 -11.66 12.44 16.56
N ALA A 188 -11.06 11.96 15.46
CA ALA A 188 -9.96 12.64 14.78
C ALA A 188 -10.35 14.05 14.33
N ARG A 189 -11.61 14.27 13.92
CA ARG A 189 -12.09 15.59 13.47
C ARG A 189 -12.04 16.66 14.55
N LYS A 190 -11.96 16.31 15.83
CA LYS A 190 -11.79 17.26 16.94
C LYS A 190 -10.38 17.87 16.96
N TYR A 191 -9.38 17.18 16.43
CA TYR A 191 -7.97 17.48 16.60
C TYR A 191 -7.25 17.80 15.30
N PHE A 192 -7.70 17.24 14.17
CA PHE A 192 -6.98 17.31 12.91
C PHE A 192 -7.79 18.00 11.82
N ARG A 193 -7.09 18.78 11.00
CA ARG A 193 -7.64 19.44 9.84
C ARG A 193 -7.89 18.47 8.69
N MET A 194 -6.94 17.56 8.47
CA MET A 194 -7.00 16.55 7.43
C MET A 194 -6.89 15.15 8.03
N ILE A 195 -7.74 14.25 7.57
CA ILE A 195 -7.79 12.86 8.01
C ILE A 195 -7.70 11.98 6.78
N GLY A 196 -6.59 11.27 6.66
CA GLY A 196 -6.40 10.21 5.68
C GLY A 196 -6.83 8.86 6.25
N LEU A 197 -7.29 7.99 5.37
CA LEU A 197 -7.62 6.61 5.70
C LEU A 197 -6.83 5.66 4.82
N GLU A 198 -6.18 4.69 5.44
CA GLU A 198 -5.57 3.55 4.77
C GLU A 198 -6.15 2.27 5.40
N ILE A 199 -7.30 1.89 4.87
CA ILE A 199 -8.11 0.80 5.37
C ILE A 199 -8.41 -0.22 4.27
N TYR A 200 -9.01 -1.33 4.63
CA TYR A 200 -9.45 -2.33 3.67
C TYR A 200 -10.61 -1.80 2.80
N PRO A 201 -10.80 -2.37 1.60
CA PRO A 201 -11.91 -1.99 0.72
C PRO A 201 -13.26 -2.25 1.42
N VAL A 202 -14.09 -1.24 1.48
CA VAL A 202 -15.48 -1.34 1.95
C VAL A 202 -16.44 -1.27 0.77
N ASN A 203 -17.69 -1.71 0.96
CA ASN A 203 -18.67 -1.62 -0.11
C ASN A 203 -19.09 -0.15 -0.34
N THR A 204 -19.61 0.14 -1.52
CA THR A 204 -19.97 1.52 -1.91
C THR A 204 -21.01 2.15 -0.98
N ASP A 205 -21.91 1.34 -0.42
CA ASP A 205 -22.93 1.73 0.53
C ASP A 205 -22.42 1.90 1.98
N GLU A 206 -21.19 1.46 2.25
CA GLU A 206 -20.52 1.60 3.54
C GLU A 206 -19.69 2.89 3.65
N TYR A 207 -19.39 3.54 2.50
CA TYR A 207 -18.75 4.86 2.47
C TYR A 207 -19.78 5.95 2.81
#